data_9b4f1bb89f8a469c2b219faee593fa29
#
_entry.id   9b4f1bb89f8a469c2b219faee593fa29
#
_cell.length_a   1.000
_cell.length_b   1.000
_cell.length_c   1.000
_cell.angle_alpha   90.00
_cell.angle_beta   90.00
_cell.angle_gamma   90.00
#
_symmetry.space_group_name_H-M   'P 1'
#
loop_
_entity.id
_entity.type
_entity.pdbx_description
1 polymer ?
#
loop_
_entity_poly.entity_id
_entity_poly.type
_entity_poly.pdbx_seq_one_letter_code
_entity_poly.pdbx_strand_id
1 'polypeptide(L)'
;MFNWLKRKEEACSAGEMLQIGKETDLQSLLREDLLVVFKHSTACPVSWAAHAQVNRFRLKNPDVPVQMLLVIQDRPVSQKLAAITGIRHESPQIIFVRNGEVAADFSHGEITEARLTELIGATPA
;
A
#
# COMPACT_ATOMS: atom_id res chain seq x y z
N MET A 1 16.88 11.80 9.84
CA MET A 1 16.44 13.16 9.69
C MET A 1 16.59 13.69 8.28
N PHE A 2 17.72 13.50 7.71
CA PHE A 2 17.99 13.84 6.34
C PHE A 2 17.03 13.14 5.36
N ASN A 3 16.80 11.86 5.58
CA ASN A 3 15.92 11.06 4.76
C ASN A 3 14.45 11.48 4.85
N TRP A 4 14.07 12.09 5.96
CA TRP A 4 12.73 12.58 6.15
C TRP A 4 12.42 13.74 5.19
N LEU A 5 13.33 14.69 5.07
CA LEU A 5 13.16 15.81 4.15
C LEU A 5 13.10 15.34 2.70
N LYS A 6 13.99 14.44 2.34
CA LYS A 6 14.06 13.91 0.99
C LYS A 6 12.76 13.17 0.64
N ARG A 7 12.26 12.38 1.57
CA ARG A 7 11.03 11.64 1.37
C ARG A 7 9.83 12.56 1.19
N LYS A 8 9.79 13.63 1.96
CA LYS A 8 8.72 14.62 1.88
C LYS A 8 8.75 15.34 0.53
N GLU A 9 9.92 15.69 0.06
CA GLU A 9 10.08 16.31 -1.25
C GLU A 9 9.64 15.37 -2.36
N GLU A 10 10.03 14.11 -2.29
CA GLU A 10 9.64 13.11 -3.26
C GLU A 10 8.12 12.93 -3.29
N ALA A 11 7.50 12.85 -2.14
CA ALA A 11 6.06 12.70 -2.04
C ALA A 11 5.32 13.90 -2.61
N CYS A 12 5.85 15.11 -2.43
CA CYS A 12 5.23 16.32 -2.95
C CYS A 12 5.47 16.51 -4.43
N SER A 13 6.65 16.12 -4.91
CA SER A 13 7.06 16.41 -6.28
C SER A 13 6.61 15.39 -7.30
N ALA A 14 6.66 14.13 -6.95
CA ALA A 14 6.58 13.09 -7.94
C ALA A 14 5.17 12.65 -8.27
N GLY A 15 4.27 12.76 -7.34
CA GLY A 15 3.01 12.10 -7.52
C GLY A 15 3.14 10.58 -7.63
N GLU A 16 4.32 10.04 -7.36
CA GLU A 16 4.57 8.60 -7.45
C GLU A 16 4.56 7.98 -6.08
N MET A 17 4.04 6.75 -6.02
CA MET A 17 4.05 5.97 -4.78
C MET A 17 5.42 5.33 -4.60
N LEU A 18 5.87 5.23 -3.35
CA LEU A 18 7.05 4.45 -3.03
C LEU A 18 6.78 2.99 -3.40
N GLN A 19 7.80 2.31 -3.91
CA GLN A 19 7.65 0.94 -4.37
C GLN A 19 8.30 -0.05 -3.42
N ILE A 20 7.59 -1.17 -3.24
CA ILE A 20 8.13 -2.35 -2.57
C ILE A 20 8.79 -3.20 -3.64
N GLY A 21 10.02 -3.59 -3.42
CA GLY A 21 10.78 -4.40 -4.36
C GLY A 21 11.51 -5.54 -3.66
N LYS A 22 12.35 -6.23 -4.41
CA LYS A 22 13.06 -7.42 -3.91
C LYS A 22 14.00 -7.13 -2.75
N GLU A 23 14.42 -5.88 -2.58
CA GLU A 23 15.32 -5.50 -1.49
C GLU A 23 14.58 -5.01 -0.25
N THR A 24 13.26 -4.92 -0.33
CA THR A 24 12.45 -4.48 0.80
C THR A 24 12.39 -5.56 1.87
N ASP A 25 12.62 -5.19 3.12
CA ASP A 25 12.43 -6.08 4.25
C ASP A 25 10.94 -6.13 4.60
N LEU A 26 10.26 -7.17 4.10
CA LEU A 26 8.82 -7.31 4.28
C LEU A 26 8.43 -7.50 5.73
N GLN A 27 9.27 -8.15 6.52
CA GLN A 27 8.98 -8.36 7.94
C GLN A 27 8.96 -7.03 8.69
N SER A 28 9.95 -6.16 8.41
CA SER A 28 9.97 -4.82 9.01
C SER A 28 8.80 -3.99 8.55
N LEU A 29 8.46 -4.10 7.28
CA LEU A 29 7.35 -3.35 6.68
C LEU A 29 6.04 -3.67 7.41
N LEU A 30 5.81 -4.94 7.71
CA LEU A 30 4.58 -5.40 8.36
C LEU A 30 4.54 -5.07 9.87
N ARG A 31 5.61 -4.53 10.42
CA ARG A 31 5.66 -4.08 11.81
C ARG A 31 5.45 -2.58 11.98
N GLU A 32 5.20 -1.88 10.88
CA GLU A 32 4.97 -0.45 10.93
C GLU A 32 3.72 -0.12 11.75
N ASP A 33 3.71 1.06 12.33
CA ASP A 33 2.54 1.53 13.09
C ASP A 33 1.35 1.82 12.19
N LEU A 34 1.63 2.25 10.97
CA LEU A 34 0.60 2.57 9.99
C LEU A 34 1.19 2.44 8.59
N LEU A 35 0.58 1.63 7.76
CA LEU A 35 1.03 1.45 6.39
C LEU A 35 -0.11 0.92 5.52
N VAL A 36 -0.24 1.47 4.34
CA VAL A 36 -1.12 0.94 3.30
C VAL A 36 -0.25 0.32 2.22
N VAL A 37 -0.39 -0.98 2.01
CA VAL A 37 0.28 -1.69 0.92
C VAL A 37 -0.72 -1.84 -0.22
N PHE A 38 -0.36 -1.37 -1.40
CA PHE A 38 -1.18 -1.48 -2.59
C PHE A 38 -0.54 -2.42 -3.59
N LYS A 39 -1.14 -3.58 -3.81
CA LYS A 39 -0.71 -4.54 -4.82
C LYS A 39 -1.38 -4.17 -6.13
N HIS A 40 -0.57 -3.88 -7.15
CA HIS A 40 -1.04 -3.31 -8.41
C HIS A 40 -0.55 -4.13 -9.60
N SER A 41 -1.47 -4.41 -10.52
CA SER A 41 -1.15 -5.02 -11.81
C SER A 41 -1.26 -3.97 -12.92
N THR A 42 -0.15 -3.70 -13.58
CA THR A 42 -0.13 -2.74 -14.68
C THR A 42 -0.86 -3.22 -15.93
N ALA A 43 -1.20 -4.51 -15.97
CA ALA A 43 -1.90 -5.11 -17.11
C ALA A 43 -3.42 -5.21 -16.92
N CYS A 44 -3.95 -4.73 -15.80
CA CYS A 44 -5.37 -4.91 -15.46
C CYS A 44 -6.10 -3.57 -15.36
N PRO A 45 -7.16 -3.34 -16.14
CA PRO A 45 -7.93 -2.09 -16.04
C PRO A 45 -8.52 -1.85 -14.66
N VAL A 46 -8.99 -2.91 -14.00
CA VAL A 46 -9.54 -2.78 -12.64
C VAL A 46 -8.47 -2.30 -11.67
N SER A 47 -7.23 -2.74 -11.85
CA SER A 47 -6.13 -2.30 -11.02
C SER A 47 -5.78 -0.83 -11.26
N TRP A 48 -5.90 -0.35 -12.50
CA TRP A 48 -5.70 1.05 -12.78
C TRP A 48 -6.80 1.94 -12.20
N ALA A 49 -8.04 1.44 -12.15
CA ALA A 49 -9.13 2.14 -11.47
C ALA A 49 -8.83 2.25 -9.96
N ALA A 50 -8.36 1.17 -9.36
CA ALA A 50 -7.93 1.17 -7.97
C ALA A 50 -6.76 2.11 -7.74
N HIS A 51 -5.81 2.14 -8.66
CA HIS A 51 -4.66 3.04 -8.59
C HIS A 51 -5.09 4.50 -8.49
N ALA A 52 -6.09 4.89 -9.28
CA ALA A 52 -6.62 6.26 -9.24
C ALA A 52 -7.22 6.58 -7.87
N GLN A 53 -7.94 5.62 -7.27
CA GLN A 53 -8.53 5.79 -5.93
C GLN A 53 -7.45 5.93 -4.86
N VAL A 54 -6.47 5.04 -4.89
CA VAL A 54 -5.35 5.06 -3.93
C VAL A 54 -4.56 6.35 -4.07
N ASN A 55 -4.32 6.78 -5.30
CA ASN A 55 -3.57 8.00 -5.56
C ASN A 55 -4.27 9.24 -4.99
N ARG A 56 -5.59 9.34 -5.18
CA ARG A 56 -6.36 10.44 -4.60
C ARG A 56 -6.28 10.42 -3.07
N PHE A 57 -6.42 9.23 -2.49
CA PHE A 57 -6.32 9.07 -1.05
C PHE A 57 -4.98 9.55 -0.50
N ARG A 58 -3.87 9.08 -1.08
CA ARG A 58 -2.55 9.42 -0.55
C ARG A 58 -2.20 10.90 -0.71
N LEU A 59 -2.67 11.53 -1.77
CA LEU A 59 -2.43 12.96 -1.97
C LEU A 59 -3.18 13.82 -0.95
N LYS A 60 -4.32 13.35 -0.48
CA LYS A 60 -5.09 14.03 0.57
C LYS A 60 -4.63 13.67 1.98
N ASN A 61 -3.86 12.60 2.12
CA ASN A 61 -3.39 12.11 3.41
C ASN A 61 -1.88 11.88 3.37
N PRO A 62 -1.09 12.95 3.21
CA PRO A 62 0.36 12.82 3.01
C PRO A 62 1.10 12.22 4.20
N ASP A 63 0.49 12.19 5.38
CA ASP A 63 1.09 11.60 6.57
C ASP A 63 0.89 10.09 6.64
N VAL A 64 0.07 9.53 5.78
CA VAL A 64 -0.19 8.09 5.75
C VAL A 64 0.75 7.45 4.75
N PRO A 65 1.65 6.55 5.21
CA PRO A 65 2.55 5.85 4.29
C PRO A 65 1.76 4.92 3.37
N VAL A 66 1.99 5.06 2.07
CA VAL A 66 1.41 4.19 1.05
C VAL A 66 2.53 3.67 0.18
N GLN A 67 2.67 2.36 0.08
CA GLN A 67 3.68 1.75 -0.76
C GLN A 67 3.03 0.78 -1.74
N MET A 68 3.53 0.79 -2.96
CA MET A 68 2.96 -0.01 -4.05
C MET A 68 3.86 -1.19 -4.40
N LEU A 69 3.27 -2.35 -4.57
CA LEU A 69 3.95 -3.55 -5.03
C LEU A 69 3.42 -3.91 -6.42
N LEU A 70 4.30 -3.89 -7.41
CA LEU A 70 3.96 -4.27 -8.78
C LEU A 70 3.97 -5.79 -8.89
N VAL A 71 2.81 -6.39 -8.98
CA VAL A 71 2.67 -7.85 -8.83
C VAL A 71 3.20 -8.65 -10.01
N ILE A 72 3.30 -8.04 -11.18
CA ILE A 72 3.87 -8.72 -12.36
C ILE A 72 5.39 -8.61 -12.33
N GLN A 73 5.91 -7.40 -12.17
CA GLN A 73 7.33 -7.12 -12.21
C GLN A 73 8.06 -7.72 -11.01
N ASP A 74 7.41 -7.71 -9.85
CA ASP A 74 7.98 -8.20 -8.60
C ASP A 74 7.19 -9.41 -8.05
N ARG A 75 6.87 -10.34 -8.94
CA ARG A 75 6.08 -11.53 -8.59
C ARG A 75 6.62 -12.30 -7.37
N PRO A 76 7.93 -12.58 -7.28
CA PRO A 76 8.44 -13.30 -6.11
C PRO A 76 8.19 -12.58 -4.79
N VAL A 77 8.26 -11.24 -4.82
CA VAL A 77 7.99 -10.42 -3.63
C VAL A 77 6.51 -10.52 -3.25
N SER A 78 5.63 -10.46 -4.26
CA SER A 78 4.20 -10.59 -4.04
C SER A 78 3.84 -11.96 -3.45
N GLN A 79 4.46 -13.02 -3.95
CA GLN A 79 4.25 -14.37 -3.42
C GLN A 79 4.76 -14.50 -1.99
N LYS A 80 5.91 -13.91 -1.71
CA LYS A 80 6.48 -13.92 -0.36
C LYS A 80 5.58 -13.16 0.61
N LEU A 81 5.04 -12.02 0.19
CA LEU A 81 4.13 -11.25 1.02
C LEU A 81 2.87 -12.05 1.36
N ALA A 82 2.30 -12.74 0.39
CA ALA A 82 1.15 -13.61 0.62
C ALA A 82 1.48 -14.73 1.62
N ALA A 83 2.66 -15.32 1.50
CA ALA A 83 3.09 -16.39 2.40
C ALA A 83 3.27 -15.88 3.83
N ILE A 84 3.90 -14.71 3.99
CA ILE A 84 4.16 -14.13 5.31
C ILE A 84 2.86 -13.72 6.00
N THR A 85 1.95 -13.10 5.26
CA THR A 85 0.70 -12.57 5.85
C THR A 85 -0.39 -13.63 5.97
N GLY A 86 -0.31 -14.70 5.20
CA GLY A 86 -1.40 -15.66 5.10
C GLY A 86 -2.61 -15.13 4.33
N ILE A 87 -2.48 -13.96 3.71
CA ILE A 87 -3.56 -13.35 2.93
C ILE A 87 -3.46 -13.84 1.50
N ARG A 88 -4.56 -14.42 1.00
CA ARG A 88 -4.62 -14.89 -0.37
C ARG A 88 -4.29 -13.76 -1.34
N HIS A 89 -3.42 -14.07 -2.29
CA HIS A 89 -3.05 -13.09 -3.32
C HIS A 89 -4.26 -12.68 -4.16
N GLU A 90 -4.46 -11.38 -4.27
CA GLU A 90 -5.40 -10.76 -5.20
C GLU A 90 -4.68 -9.55 -5.81
N SER A 91 -5.19 -9.06 -6.92
CA SER A 91 -4.68 -7.85 -7.56
C SER A 91 -5.80 -7.21 -8.38
N PRO A 92 -6.14 -5.94 -8.12
CA PRO A 92 -5.57 -5.06 -7.09
C PRO A 92 -5.98 -5.46 -5.68
N GLN A 93 -5.10 -5.20 -4.73
CA GLN A 93 -5.36 -5.54 -3.33
C GLN A 93 -4.73 -4.52 -2.41
N ILE A 94 -5.46 -4.18 -1.36
CA ILE A 94 -4.94 -3.37 -0.24
C ILE A 94 -4.68 -4.30 0.93
N ILE A 95 -3.52 -4.11 1.56
CA ILE A 95 -3.21 -4.70 2.85
C ILE A 95 -2.92 -3.54 3.79
N PHE A 96 -3.73 -3.41 4.82
CA PHE A 96 -3.64 -2.31 5.77
C PHE A 96 -2.98 -2.79 7.04
N VAL A 97 -1.87 -2.15 7.40
CA VAL A 97 -1.09 -2.48 8.60
C VAL A 97 -1.30 -1.38 9.62
N ARG A 98 -1.61 -1.76 10.84
CA ARG A 98 -1.75 -0.84 11.97
C ARG A 98 -1.21 -1.50 13.24
N ASN A 99 -0.36 -0.76 13.96
CA ASN A 99 0.25 -1.23 15.20
C ASN A 99 0.99 -2.55 15.04
N GLY A 100 1.70 -2.71 13.92
CA GLY A 100 2.51 -3.89 13.67
C GLY A 100 1.73 -5.13 13.27
N GLU A 101 0.47 -4.98 12.90
CA GLU A 101 -0.38 -6.10 12.52
C GLU A 101 -1.21 -5.76 11.28
N VAL A 102 -1.53 -6.79 10.50
CA VAL A 102 -2.47 -6.61 9.40
C VAL A 102 -3.88 -6.44 9.99
N ALA A 103 -4.44 -5.26 9.79
CA ALA A 103 -5.74 -4.91 10.36
C ALA A 103 -6.89 -5.10 9.37
N ALA A 104 -6.61 -5.06 8.07
CA ALA A 104 -7.64 -5.24 7.06
C ALA A 104 -7.00 -5.56 5.72
N ASP A 105 -7.75 -6.24 4.87
CA ASP A 105 -7.40 -6.43 3.47
C ASP A 105 -8.67 -6.42 2.64
N PHE A 106 -8.58 -5.89 1.43
CA PHE A 106 -9.70 -5.88 0.48
C PHE A 106 -9.16 -5.68 -0.92
N SER A 107 -9.97 -5.98 -1.92
CA SER A 107 -9.49 -6.06 -3.28
C SER A 107 -10.53 -5.59 -4.29
N HIS A 108 -10.07 -5.42 -5.53
CA HIS A 108 -10.90 -5.09 -6.68
C HIS A 108 -11.73 -3.82 -6.47
N GLY A 109 -13.03 -3.89 -6.72
CA GLY A 109 -13.94 -2.75 -6.61
C GLY A 109 -14.13 -2.20 -5.21
N GLU A 110 -13.67 -2.92 -4.19
CA GLU A 110 -13.73 -2.44 -2.81
C GLU A 110 -12.67 -1.37 -2.51
N ILE A 111 -11.69 -1.23 -3.40
CA ILE A 111 -10.62 -0.25 -3.19
C ILE A 111 -11.11 1.11 -3.65
N THR A 112 -11.54 1.92 -2.69
CA THR A 112 -12.04 3.27 -2.93
C THR A 112 -11.36 4.25 -1.99
N GLU A 113 -11.28 5.48 -2.42
CA GLU A 113 -10.77 6.57 -1.59
C GLU A 113 -11.56 6.66 -0.29
N ALA A 114 -12.87 6.54 -0.38
CA ALA A 114 -13.76 6.61 0.78
C ALA A 114 -13.45 5.53 1.80
N ARG A 115 -13.24 4.29 1.34
CA ARG A 115 -12.93 3.19 2.24
C ARG A 115 -11.58 3.35 2.93
N LEU A 116 -10.60 3.81 2.18
CA LEU A 116 -9.27 4.07 2.76
C LEU A 116 -9.33 5.18 3.80
N THR A 117 -10.08 6.24 3.52
CA THR A 117 -10.28 7.34 4.46
C THR A 117 -10.96 6.87 5.73
N GLU A 118 -11.96 6.02 5.59
CA GLU A 118 -12.68 5.43 6.72
C GLU A 118 -11.74 4.58 7.59
N LEU A 119 -10.88 3.80 6.96
CA LEU A 119 -9.93 2.94 7.68
C LEU A 119 -8.99 3.73 8.57
N ILE A 120 -8.40 4.80 8.05
CA ILE A 120 -7.44 5.59 8.84
C ILE A 120 -8.11 6.39 9.93
N GLY A 121 -9.40 6.69 9.76
CA GLY A 121 -10.18 7.39 10.77
C GLY A 121 -10.71 6.48 11.86
N ALA A 122 -10.67 5.16 11.67
CA ALA A 122 -11.17 4.22 12.65
C ALA A 122 -10.25 4.18 13.87
N THR A 123 -10.84 4.26 15.06
CA THR A 123 -10.08 4.16 16.29
C THR A 123 -9.78 2.69 16.57
N PRO A 124 -8.51 2.33 16.85
CA PRO A 124 -8.19 0.96 17.23
C PRO A 124 -8.93 0.59 18.50
N ALA A 125 -9.47 -0.60 18.51
CA ALA A 125 -10.21 -1.10 19.67
C ALA A 125 -9.29 -1.35 20.85
#